data_378e3747c2e7ab83c5b224adf030abd3
#
_entry.id   378e3747c2e7ab83c5b224adf030abd3
#
_cell.length_a   1.000
_cell.length_b   1.000
_cell.length_c   1.000
_cell.angle_alpha   90.00
_cell.angle_beta   90.00
_cell.angle_gamma   90.00
#
_symmetry.space_group_name_H-M   'P 1'
#
loop_
_entity.id
_entity.type
_entity.pdbx_description
1 polymer ?
#
loop_
_entity_poly.entity_id
_entity_poly.type
_entity_poly.pdbx_seq_one_letter_code
_entity_poly.pdbx_strand_id
1 'polypeptide(L)'
;MSFLDSYFKITERDSTVSREVMGGITTFLAMAYIIIVNPSILSLSGMDKGALITVTCLASFIGTIVAGVWANSPIALAPGMGLNAFFTYTLTLEKQVPWQTALGIVFLSGCFFLILSIGGIRERIANSIPIPLRLAVGGGIGLFIAFIGLKSMGIVVANQATYVGLGEFTKTTCVSIVGLLIITIMEIKKMKGGILLGIIVTTILGIIIGDVSLPEKIISLPPSPAPIMFKLDILSAMKLSLIGPIFSFMFVDLFDSLGTLMSCSKEMGLVNEKGEIKNLGRMLYTDAASTIMGASIGTSTVTAYVESAAGIVAGARTGLAATVTALGFLLSLFFTPLISIVPGYATAPALIVVGIFMFRQVAALDFSDFKILFPAFITIFTMPLTYSISTGLALGFLSYLIVHILVGDFKKINITLVFIGAICLLHLLV
;
A
#
# COMPACT_ATOMS: atom_id res chain seq x y z
N MET A 1 11.71 18.06 -32.59
CA MET A 1 11.29 17.38 -31.37
C MET A 1 9.81 17.03 -31.49
N SER A 2 9.43 15.79 -31.14
CA SER A 2 8.00 15.44 -31.08
C SER A 2 7.33 16.19 -29.93
N PHE A 3 6.00 16.40 -30.00
CA PHE A 3 5.22 17.00 -28.91
C PHE A 3 5.47 16.30 -27.57
N LEU A 4 5.56 14.95 -27.59
CA LEU A 4 5.84 14.14 -26.42
C LEU A 4 7.23 14.43 -25.82
N ASP A 5 8.24 14.61 -26.66
CA ASP A 5 9.60 14.93 -26.20
C ASP A 5 9.67 16.31 -25.56
N SER A 6 9.03 17.31 -26.18
CA SER A 6 8.96 18.66 -25.63
C SER A 6 8.25 18.71 -24.27
N TYR A 7 7.13 17.97 -24.11
CA TYR A 7 6.34 18.01 -22.89
C TYR A 7 6.99 17.22 -21.75
N PHE A 8 7.39 15.95 -22.01
CA PHE A 8 7.93 15.06 -20.99
C PHE A 8 9.45 15.18 -20.80
N LYS A 9 10.15 15.93 -21.70
CA LYS A 9 11.61 16.12 -21.66
C LYS A 9 12.37 14.79 -21.76
N ILE A 10 11.95 13.94 -22.70
CA ILE A 10 12.44 12.56 -22.83
C ILE A 10 13.92 12.55 -23.14
N THR A 11 14.35 13.31 -24.17
CA THR A 11 15.76 13.42 -24.57
C THR A 11 16.62 14.07 -23.48
N GLU A 12 16.09 15.08 -22.77
CA GLU A 12 16.79 15.75 -21.65
C GLU A 12 17.09 14.77 -20.50
N ARG A 13 16.32 13.67 -20.39
CA ARG A 13 16.48 12.62 -19.36
C ARG A 13 17.10 11.33 -19.89
N ASP A 14 17.86 11.39 -20.97
CA ASP A 14 18.56 10.27 -21.59
C ASP A 14 17.66 9.06 -21.89
N SER A 15 16.40 9.31 -22.29
CA SER A 15 15.40 8.26 -22.59
C SER A 15 14.93 8.33 -24.04
N THR A 16 14.07 7.40 -24.43
CA THR A 16 13.39 7.34 -25.71
C THR A 16 11.92 6.97 -25.52
N VAL A 17 11.04 7.36 -26.45
CA VAL A 17 9.61 7.00 -26.39
C VAL A 17 9.42 5.50 -26.22
N SER A 18 10.20 4.67 -26.93
CA SER A 18 10.13 3.22 -26.80
C SER A 18 10.49 2.72 -25.40
N ARG A 19 11.54 3.28 -24.78
CA ARG A 19 11.92 2.94 -23.39
C ARG A 19 10.85 3.33 -22.39
N GLU A 20 10.26 4.53 -22.56
CA GLU A 20 9.17 5.00 -21.70
C GLU A 20 7.94 4.09 -21.81
N VAL A 21 7.53 3.71 -23.03
CA VAL A 21 6.41 2.80 -23.25
C VAL A 21 6.68 1.42 -22.64
N MET A 22 7.86 0.85 -22.88
CA MET A 22 8.25 -0.45 -22.29
C MET A 22 8.32 -0.38 -20.77
N GLY A 23 8.85 0.71 -20.22
CA GLY A 23 8.88 0.94 -18.78
C GLY A 23 7.48 1.06 -18.18
N GLY A 24 6.57 1.81 -18.84
CA GLY A 24 5.19 1.94 -18.40
C GLY A 24 4.41 0.61 -18.43
N ILE A 25 4.56 -0.18 -19.49
CA ILE A 25 3.97 -1.52 -19.56
C ILE A 25 4.56 -2.43 -18.45
N THR A 26 5.87 -2.34 -18.21
CA THR A 26 6.52 -3.13 -17.16
C THR A 26 5.98 -2.76 -15.77
N THR A 27 5.83 -1.46 -15.47
CA THR A 27 5.21 -0.98 -14.22
C THR A 27 3.78 -1.49 -14.10
N PHE A 28 2.97 -1.34 -15.15
CA PHE A 28 1.59 -1.83 -15.14
C PHE A 28 1.53 -3.32 -14.81
N LEU A 29 2.31 -4.17 -15.52
CA LEU A 29 2.32 -5.61 -15.28
C LEU A 29 2.78 -5.98 -13.86
N ALA A 30 3.73 -5.22 -13.30
CA ALA A 30 4.22 -5.45 -11.94
C ALA A 30 3.17 -5.15 -10.88
N MET A 31 2.30 -4.14 -11.10
CA MET A 31 1.34 -3.68 -10.09
C MET A 31 -0.13 -4.00 -10.44
N ALA A 32 -0.44 -4.60 -11.60
CA ALA A 32 -1.81 -4.88 -12.03
C ALA A 32 -2.57 -5.85 -11.09
N TYR A 33 -1.85 -6.61 -10.27
CA TYR A 33 -2.46 -7.46 -9.24
C TYR A 33 -3.34 -6.67 -8.27
N ILE A 34 -3.12 -5.36 -8.09
CA ILE A 34 -3.90 -4.52 -7.19
C ILE A 34 -5.37 -4.41 -7.61
N ILE A 35 -5.65 -4.51 -8.92
CA ILE A 35 -7.00 -4.49 -9.48
C ILE A 35 -7.85 -5.64 -8.91
N ILE A 36 -7.21 -6.73 -8.53
CA ILE A 36 -7.82 -7.93 -7.98
C ILE A 36 -7.79 -7.87 -6.43
N VAL A 37 -6.62 -7.57 -5.88
CA VAL A 37 -6.36 -7.66 -4.44
C VAL A 37 -7.08 -6.56 -3.66
N ASN A 38 -7.09 -5.31 -4.14
CA ASN A 38 -7.77 -4.21 -3.45
C ASN A 38 -9.28 -4.48 -3.27
N PRO A 39 -10.05 -4.83 -4.32
CA PRO A 39 -11.45 -5.19 -4.15
C PRO A 39 -11.67 -6.42 -3.26
N SER A 40 -10.77 -7.40 -3.30
CA SER A 40 -10.87 -8.59 -2.45
C SER A 40 -10.74 -8.27 -0.96
N ILE A 41 -9.90 -7.29 -0.61
CA ILE A 41 -9.73 -6.85 0.78
C ILE A 41 -10.90 -5.94 1.20
N LEU A 42 -11.17 -4.88 0.44
CA LEU A 42 -12.15 -3.88 0.83
C LEU A 42 -13.59 -4.41 0.83
N SER A 43 -13.92 -5.38 -0.02
CA SER A 43 -15.26 -6.00 -0.04
C SER A 43 -15.64 -6.68 1.28
N LEU A 44 -14.66 -7.12 2.08
CA LEU A 44 -14.90 -7.68 3.40
C LEU A 44 -15.49 -6.67 4.40
N SER A 45 -15.35 -5.37 4.13
CA SER A 45 -15.99 -4.30 4.90
C SER A 45 -17.48 -4.08 4.55
N GLY A 46 -18.05 -4.88 3.65
CA GLY A 46 -19.42 -4.74 3.17
C GLY A 46 -19.60 -3.82 1.96
N MET A 47 -18.50 -3.37 1.35
CA MET A 47 -18.52 -2.59 0.11
C MET A 47 -18.78 -3.50 -1.11
N ASP A 48 -19.50 -2.99 -2.12
CA ASP A 48 -19.77 -3.74 -3.35
C ASP A 48 -18.49 -4.06 -4.14
N LYS A 49 -18.23 -5.35 -4.36
CA LYS A 49 -16.98 -5.82 -5.01
C LYS A 49 -16.87 -5.33 -6.46
N GLY A 50 -17.98 -5.30 -7.20
CA GLY A 50 -17.99 -4.84 -8.59
C GLY A 50 -17.65 -3.36 -8.70
N ALA A 51 -18.31 -2.52 -7.87
CA ALA A 51 -17.98 -1.10 -7.77
C ALA A 51 -16.53 -0.86 -7.34
N LEU A 52 -16.01 -1.66 -6.40
CA LEU A 52 -14.61 -1.58 -5.95
C LEU A 52 -13.60 -1.86 -7.08
N ILE A 53 -13.87 -2.83 -7.98
CA ILE A 53 -13.02 -3.08 -9.14
C ILE A 53 -12.95 -1.83 -10.02
N THR A 54 -14.11 -1.26 -10.34
CA THR A 54 -14.20 -0.03 -11.15
C THR A 54 -13.45 1.13 -10.50
N VAL A 55 -13.69 1.37 -9.22
CA VAL A 55 -13.05 2.46 -8.46
C VAL A 55 -11.54 2.25 -8.33
N THR A 56 -11.08 1.01 -8.13
CA THR A 56 -9.65 0.69 -8.08
C THR A 56 -8.95 1.06 -9.39
N CYS A 57 -9.52 0.69 -10.53
CA CYS A 57 -8.98 1.06 -11.84
C CYS A 57 -8.99 2.57 -12.05
N LEU A 58 -10.10 3.26 -11.72
CA LEU A 58 -10.23 4.71 -11.87
C LEU A 58 -9.27 5.47 -10.96
N ALA A 59 -9.17 5.07 -9.70
CA ALA A 59 -8.26 5.69 -8.73
C ALA A 59 -6.80 5.56 -9.18
N SER A 60 -6.41 4.36 -9.61
CA SER A 60 -5.06 4.10 -10.12
C SER A 60 -4.80 4.86 -11.43
N PHE A 61 -5.78 4.92 -12.34
CA PHE A 61 -5.69 5.73 -13.56
C PHE A 61 -5.50 7.21 -13.23
N ILE A 62 -6.40 7.82 -12.44
CA ILE A 62 -6.38 9.25 -12.14
C ILE A 62 -5.11 9.63 -11.37
N GLY A 63 -4.76 8.90 -10.30
CA GLY A 63 -3.56 9.16 -9.52
C GLY A 63 -2.29 9.06 -10.35
N THR A 64 -2.18 8.02 -11.17
CA THR A 64 -0.99 7.77 -12.00
C THR A 64 -0.90 8.75 -13.16
N ILE A 65 -2.00 9.13 -13.82
CA ILE A 65 -1.98 10.13 -14.90
C ILE A 65 -1.57 11.50 -14.37
N VAL A 66 -2.03 11.90 -13.19
CA VAL A 66 -1.62 13.15 -12.54
C VAL A 66 -0.12 13.13 -12.21
N ALA A 67 0.40 12.02 -11.67
CA ALA A 67 1.84 11.88 -11.43
C ALA A 67 2.65 11.96 -12.73
N GLY A 68 2.17 11.36 -13.81
CA GLY A 68 2.81 11.40 -15.11
C GLY A 68 2.80 12.79 -15.73
N VAL A 69 1.63 13.39 -15.83
CA VAL A 69 1.43 14.66 -16.56
C VAL A 69 1.90 15.86 -15.74
N TRP A 70 1.50 15.96 -14.46
CA TRP A 70 1.79 17.14 -13.65
C TRP A 70 3.17 17.10 -12.98
N ALA A 71 3.53 15.94 -12.36
CA ALA A 71 4.82 15.81 -11.69
C ALA A 71 5.95 15.35 -12.63
N ASN A 72 5.62 14.95 -13.86
CA ASN A 72 6.54 14.36 -14.85
C ASN A 72 7.42 13.28 -14.22
N SER A 73 6.79 12.34 -13.50
CA SER A 73 7.44 11.24 -12.78
C SER A 73 6.99 9.89 -13.35
N PRO A 74 7.89 8.90 -13.50
CA PRO A 74 7.54 7.56 -13.95
C PRO A 74 6.93 6.69 -12.84
N ILE A 75 6.57 7.29 -11.70
CA ILE A 75 6.03 6.58 -10.54
C ILE A 75 4.51 6.47 -10.66
N ALA A 76 4.00 5.26 -10.55
CA ALA A 76 2.57 4.99 -10.58
C ALA A 76 1.97 5.00 -9.16
N LEU A 77 0.70 5.37 -9.07
CA LEU A 77 -0.08 5.42 -7.85
C LEU A 77 -1.26 4.45 -7.93
N ALA A 78 -1.55 3.78 -6.82
CA ALA A 78 -2.72 2.90 -6.68
C ALA A 78 -3.10 2.76 -5.19
N PRO A 79 -4.25 2.11 -4.87
CA PRO A 79 -4.65 1.91 -3.48
C PRO A 79 -3.60 1.15 -2.66
N GLY A 80 -3.17 1.73 -1.53
CA GLY A 80 -2.07 1.21 -0.69
C GLY A 80 -2.46 -0.05 0.08
N MET A 81 -1.76 -1.17 -0.13
CA MET A 81 -2.12 -2.49 0.41
C MET A 81 -2.15 -2.53 1.94
N GLY A 82 -1.15 -1.94 2.62
CA GLY A 82 -1.09 -1.89 4.07
C GLY A 82 -2.25 -1.11 4.67
N LEU A 83 -2.57 0.01 4.05
CA LEU A 83 -3.66 0.88 4.48
C LEU A 83 -5.05 0.30 4.15
N ASN A 84 -5.18 -0.47 3.06
CA ASN A 84 -6.38 -1.26 2.77
C ASN A 84 -6.65 -2.30 3.87
N ALA A 85 -5.61 -2.97 4.32
CA ALA A 85 -5.70 -3.94 5.40
C ALA A 85 -6.10 -3.24 6.72
N PHE A 86 -5.53 -2.10 7.05
CA PHE A 86 -5.91 -1.30 8.21
C PHE A 86 -7.37 -0.82 8.12
N PHE A 87 -7.79 -0.32 6.96
CA PHE A 87 -9.17 0.07 6.68
C PHE A 87 -10.14 -1.06 6.98
N THR A 88 -9.90 -2.23 6.38
CA THR A 88 -10.84 -3.35 6.43
C THR A 88 -10.80 -4.06 7.78
N TYR A 89 -9.62 -4.52 8.17
CA TYR A 89 -9.52 -5.41 9.32
C TYR A 89 -9.58 -4.66 10.65
N THR A 90 -8.85 -3.56 10.78
CA THR A 90 -8.81 -2.82 12.04
C THR A 90 -10.03 -1.91 12.22
N LEU A 91 -10.34 -1.06 11.23
CA LEU A 91 -11.43 -0.12 11.41
C LEU A 91 -12.80 -0.76 11.26
N THR A 92 -13.04 -1.49 10.14
CA THR A 92 -14.41 -1.94 9.86
C THR A 92 -14.75 -3.25 10.56
N LEU A 93 -13.85 -4.24 10.60
CA LEU A 93 -14.17 -5.54 11.18
C LEU A 93 -13.93 -5.59 12.69
N GLU A 94 -12.83 -5.06 13.19
CA GLU A 94 -12.50 -5.09 14.63
C GLU A 94 -13.23 -3.98 15.39
N LYS A 95 -13.03 -2.72 15.00
CA LYS A 95 -13.64 -1.55 15.67
C LYS A 95 -15.09 -1.29 15.25
N GLN A 96 -15.67 -2.08 14.34
CA GLN A 96 -17.04 -1.98 13.84
C GLN A 96 -17.39 -0.58 13.32
N VAL A 97 -16.40 0.16 12.79
CA VAL A 97 -16.61 1.45 12.16
C VAL A 97 -17.27 1.23 10.78
N PRO A 98 -18.41 1.87 10.47
CA PRO A 98 -19.00 1.78 9.14
C PRO A 98 -18.00 2.20 8.06
N TRP A 99 -17.98 1.49 6.92
CA TRP A 99 -17.01 1.78 5.86
C TRP A 99 -17.13 3.21 5.32
N GLN A 100 -18.32 3.83 5.37
CA GLN A 100 -18.53 5.23 5.00
C GLN A 100 -17.73 6.17 5.92
N THR A 101 -17.78 5.90 7.23
CA THR A 101 -17.00 6.66 8.22
C THR A 101 -15.50 6.38 8.05
N ALA A 102 -15.12 5.14 7.74
CA ALA A 102 -13.72 4.78 7.45
C ALA A 102 -13.20 5.52 6.19
N LEU A 103 -14.02 5.69 5.13
CA LEU A 103 -13.69 6.57 3.99
C LEU A 103 -13.54 8.03 4.43
N GLY A 104 -14.37 8.52 5.35
CA GLY A 104 -14.24 9.84 5.95
C GLY A 104 -12.92 10.02 6.69
N ILE A 105 -12.46 9.00 7.43
CA ILE A 105 -11.16 8.98 8.10
C ILE A 105 -10.02 9.09 7.08
N VAL A 106 -10.05 8.30 6.00
CA VAL A 106 -9.04 8.36 4.92
C VAL A 106 -9.04 9.74 4.25
N PHE A 107 -10.22 10.30 3.97
CA PHE A 107 -10.36 11.64 3.40
C PHE A 107 -9.71 12.70 4.27
N LEU A 108 -10.02 12.70 5.58
CA LEU A 108 -9.45 13.64 6.53
C LEU A 108 -7.94 13.47 6.66
N SER A 109 -7.44 12.22 6.69
CA SER A 109 -6.00 11.96 6.71
C SER A 109 -5.30 12.54 5.48
N GLY A 110 -5.90 12.39 4.29
CA GLY A 110 -5.42 13.00 3.04
C GLY A 110 -5.42 14.53 3.07
N CYS A 111 -6.46 15.15 3.64
CA CYS A 111 -6.53 16.61 3.83
C CYS A 111 -5.42 17.10 4.77
N PHE A 112 -5.22 16.45 5.92
CA PHE A 112 -4.11 16.77 6.82
C PHE A 112 -2.76 16.57 6.15
N PHE A 113 -2.63 15.51 5.37
CA PHE A 113 -1.43 15.20 4.61
C PHE A 113 -1.11 16.27 3.56
N LEU A 114 -2.14 16.77 2.88
CA LEU A 114 -2.00 17.87 1.91
C LEU A 114 -1.55 19.16 2.62
N ILE A 115 -2.18 19.50 3.75
CA ILE A 115 -1.83 20.68 4.55
C ILE A 115 -0.38 20.61 5.04
N LEU A 116 0.05 19.45 5.56
CA LEU A 116 1.42 19.24 6.02
C LEU A 116 2.45 19.27 4.89
N SER A 117 2.04 18.99 3.65
CA SER A 117 2.93 19.10 2.49
C SER A 117 3.25 20.56 2.13
N ILE A 118 2.41 21.52 2.59
CA ILE A 118 2.65 22.95 2.42
C ILE A 118 3.81 23.38 3.32
N GLY A 119 4.82 24.03 2.75
CA GLY A 119 5.97 24.56 3.49
C GLY A 119 6.99 23.52 3.99
N GLY A 120 6.95 22.28 3.51
CA GLY A 120 7.94 21.25 3.86
C GLY A 120 7.81 20.72 5.28
N ILE A 121 6.67 20.92 5.95
CA ILE A 121 6.41 20.43 7.31
C ILE A 121 6.43 18.90 7.33
N ARG A 122 5.89 18.25 6.29
CA ARG A 122 5.88 16.80 6.11
C ARG A 122 7.29 16.20 6.17
N GLU A 123 8.24 16.81 5.45
CA GLU A 123 9.64 16.35 5.45
C GLU A 123 10.30 16.54 6.82
N ARG A 124 9.99 17.64 7.51
CA ARG A 124 10.48 17.89 8.87
C ARG A 124 9.95 16.85 9.87
N ILE A 125 8.66 16.52 9.81
CA ILE A 125 8.06 15.47 10.64
C ILE A 125 8.72 14.13 10.34
N ALA A 126 8.83 13.74 9.08
CA ALA A 126 9.46 12.49 8.68
C ALA A 126 10.92 12.40 9.18
N ASN A 127 11.70 13.49 9.05
CA ASN A 127 13.08 13.52 9.53
C ASN A 127 13.20 13.57 11.06
N SER A 128 12.16 14.00 11.77
CA SER A 128 12.13 13.99 13.23
C SER A 128 11.94 12.60 13.83
N ILE A 129 11.49 11.62 13.02
CA ILE A 129 11.25 10.26 13.47
C ILE A 129 12.49 9.42 13.24
N PRO A 130 12.98 8.71 14.27
CA PRO A 130 14.15 7.85 14.15
C PRO A 130 13.99 6.81 13.03
N ILE A 131 15.04 6.66 12.22
CA ILE A 131 15.06 5.68 11.13
C ILE A 131 14.65 4.28 11.58
N PRO A 132 15.12 3.77 12.75
CA PRO A 132 14.72 2.44 13.21
C PRO A 132 13.21 2.27 13.38
N LEU A 133 12.50 3.27 13.91
CA LEU A 133 11.05 3.20 14.05
C LEU A 133 10.35 3.18 12.67
N ARG A 134 10.83 3.96 11.72
CA ARG A 134 10.30 3.95 10.34
C ARG A 134 10.43 2.58 9.69
N LEU A 135 11.61 1.97 9.81
CA LEU A 135 11.88 0.62 9.28
C LEU A 135 11.03 -0.45 9.99
N ALA A 136 10.86 -0.32 11.30
CA ALA A 136 10.03 -1.21 12.10
C ALA A 136 8.54 -1.12 11.71
N VAL A 137 8.02 0.08 11.46
CA VAL A 137 6.63 0.27 10.99
C VAL A 137 6.42 -0.43 9.65
N GLY A 138 7.31 -0.21 8.66
CA GLY A 138 7.22 -0.89 7.37
C GLY A 138 7.30 -2.42 7.50
N GLY A 139 8.21 -2.90 8.33
CA GLY A 139 8.35 -4.34 8.63
C GLY A 139 7.13 -4.93 9.34
N GLY A 140 6.57 -4.20 10.30
CA GLY A 140 5.36 -4.62 11.04
C GLY A 140 4.13 -4.71 10.14
N ILE A 141 3.93 -3.73 9.27
CA ILE A 141 2.87 -3.75 8.25
C ILE A 141 3.07 -4.93 7.30
N GLY A 142 4.31 -5.17 6.86
CA GLY A 142 4.64 -6.31 6.01
C GLY A 142 4.30 -7.65 6.66
N LEU A 143 4.66 -7.83 7.92
CA LEU A 143 4.33 -9.04 8.68
C LEU A 143 2.82 -9.18 8.92
N PHE A 144 2.11 -8.07 9.17
CA PHE A 144 0.66 -8.03 9.32
C PHE A 144 -0.06 -8.47 8.03
N ILE A 145 0.35 -7.94 6.87
CA ILE A 145 -0.23 -8.32 5.57
C ILE A 145 0.05 -9.80 5.27
N ALA A 146 1.27 -10.27 5.54
CA ALA A 146 1.61 -11.68 5.37
C ALA A 146 0.77 -12.60 6.28
N PHE A 147 0.51 -12.19 7.52
CA PHE A 147 -0.37 -12.90 8.44
C PHE A 147 -1.81 -13.00 7.92
N ILE A 148 -2.34 -11.90 7.36
CA ILE A 148 -3.64 -11.89 6.68
C ILE A 148 -3.63 -12.87 5.49
N GLY A 149 -2.56 -12.88 4.70
CA GLY A 149 -2.38 -13.84 3.61
C GLY A 149 -2.44 -15.29 4.09
N LEU A 150 -1.68 -15.64 5.13
CA LEU A 150 -1.69 -16.99 5.72
C LEU A 150 -3.09 -17.40 6.23
N LYS A 151 -3.82 -16.47 6.86
CA LYS A 151 -5.20 -16.69 7.29
C LYS A 151 -6.14 -16.91 6.09
N SER A 152 -6.01 -16.09 5.04
CA SER A 152 -6.84 -16.21 3.84
C SER A 152 -6.56 -17.48 3.03
N MET A 153 -5.34 -18.02 3.12
CA MET A 153 -4.98 -19.33 2.56
C MET A 153 -5.55 -20.50 3.37
N GLY A 154 -6.03 -20.26 4.60
CA GLY A 154 -6.46 -21.30 5.53
C GLY A 154 -5.31 -22.05 6.21
N ILE A 155 -4.06 -21.55 6.12
CA ILE A 155 -2.89 -22.12 6.82
C ILE A 155 -2.92 -21.75 8.30
N VAL A 156 -3.27 -20.51 8.62
CA VAL A 156 -3.44 -20.03 9.98
C VAL A 156 -4.92 -19.89 10.29
N VAL A 157 -5.36 -20.56 11.34
CA VAL A 157 -6.76 -20.54 11.80
C VAL A 157 -6.85 -20.19 13.29
N ALA A 158 -8.03 -19.72 13.71
CA ALA A 158 -8.27 -19.46 15.13
C ALA A 158 -8.23 -20.76 15.96
N ASN A 159 -7.58 -20.72 17.11
CA ASN A 159 -7.52 -21.82 18.06
C ASN A 159 -7.80 -21.27 19.46
N GLN A 160 -8.74 -21.89 20.20
CA GLN A 160 -9.16 -21.39 21.51
C GLN A 160 -8.05 -21.47 22.58
N ALA A 161 -7.14 -22.44 22.48
CA ALA A 161 -6.07 -22.64 23.46
C ALA A 161 -4.82 -21.76 23.17
N THR A 162 -4.47 -21.61 21.89
CA THR A 162 -3.22 -20.95 21.45
C THR A 162 -3.45 -19.68 20.63
N TYR A 163 -4.71 -19.24 20.49
CA TYR A 163 -5.21 -18.15 19.65
C TYR A 163 -5.04 -18.40 18.16
N VAL A 164 -3.93 -19.00 17.73
CA VAL A 164 -3.64 -19.39 16.35
C VAL A 164 -3.16 -20.84 16.28
N GLY A 165 -3.56 -21.53 15.22
CA GLY A 165 -3.16 -22.92 14.96
C GLY A 165 -3.00 -23.19 13.48
N LEU A 166 -2.48 -24.37 13.13
CA LEU A 166 -2.40 -24.83 11.75
C LEU A 166 -3.79 -25.29 11.30
N GLY A 167 -4.22 -24.78 10.14
CA GLY A 167 -5.49 -25.18 9.53
C GLY A 167 -5.40 -26.51 8.77
N GLU A 168 -6.55 -26.98 8.30
CA GLU A 168 -6.64 -28.18 7.49
C GLU A 168 -6.16 -27.93 6.04
N PHE A 169 -5.47 -28.91 5.47
CA PHE A 169 -5.02 -28.87 4.09
C PHE A 169 -6.17 -29.27 3.14
N THR A 170 -7.11 -28.36 2.95
CA THR A 170 -8.20 -28.50 1.97
C THR A 170 -7.67 -28.40 0.54
N LYS A 171 -8.51 -28.74 -0.47
CA LYS A 171 -8.14 -28.56 -1.88
C LYS A 171 -7.77 -27.11 -2.21
N THR A 172 -8.53 -26.16 -1.69
CA THR A 172 -8.29 -24.72 -1.91
C THR A 172 -7.00 -24.26 -1.20
N THR A 173 -6.71 -24.74 0.02
CA THR A 173 -5.44 -24.48 0.72
C THR A 173 -4.25 -25.01 -0.08
N CYS A 174 -4.33 -26.25 -0.60
CA CYS A 174 -3.25 -26.82 -1.43
C CYS A 174 -3.03 -26.02 -2.72
N VAL A 175 -4.09 -25.63 -3.42
CA VAL A 175 -4.01 -24.81 -4.63
C VAL A 175 -3.39 -23.43 -4.31
N SER A 176 -3.74 -22.84 -3.18
CA SER A 176 -3.16 -21.57 -2.73
C SER A 176 -1.65 -21.71 -2.41
N ILE A 177 -1.22 -22.80 -1.79
CA ILE A 177 0.20 -23.10 -1.55
C ILE A 177 0.96 -23.25 -2.88
N VAL A 178 0.40 -23.94 -3.86
CA VAL A 178 0.98 -24.04 -5.19
C VAL A 178 1.12 -22.65 -5.81
N GLY A 179 0.09 -21.80 -5.68
CA GLY A 179 0.14 -20.39 -6.10
C GLY A 179 1.27 -19.61 -5.45
N LEU A 180 1.46 -19.75 -4.14
CA LEU A 180 2.57 -19.12 -3.41
C LEU A 180 3.94 -19.57 -3.94
N LEU A 181 4.11 -20.86 -4.18
CA LEU A 181 5.37 -21.41 -4.74
C LEU A 181 5.64 -20.87 -6.15
N ILE A 182 4.60 -20.77 -6.98
CA ILE A 182 4.73 -20.21 -8.34
C ILE A 182 5.16 -18.75 -8.28
N ILE A 183 4.49 -17.91 -7.49
CA ILE A 183 4.87 -16.51 -7.33
C ILE A 183 6.31 -16.41 -6.81
N THR A 184 6.66 -17.19 -5.80
CA THR A 184 8.02 -17.20 -5.23
C THR A 184 9.09 -17.56 -6.28
N ILE A 185 8.85 -18.60 -7.11
CA ILE A 185 9.77 -18.98 -8.19
C ILE A 185 9.90 -17.87 -9.22
N MET A 186 8.78 -17.22 -9.59
CA MET A 186 8.79 -16.11 -10.56
C MET A 186 9.57 -14.91 -10.02
N GLU A 187 9.42 -14.59 -8.72
CA GLU A 187 10.17 -13.50 -8.07
C GLU A 187 11.68 -13.81 -7.98
N ILE A 188 12.05 -15.05 -7.63
CA ILE A 188 13.46 -15.50 -7.65
C ILE A 188 14.07 -15.37 -9.05
N LYS A 189 13.30 -15.71 -10.09
CA LYS A 189 13.71 -15.54 -11.49
C LYS A 189 13.59 -14.12 -12.01
N LYS A 190 13.16 -13.14 -11.18
CA LYS A 190 12.94 -11.74 -11.55
C LYS A 190 12.02 -11.57 -12.76
N MET A 191 11.00 -12.42 -12.87
CA MET A 191 10.03 -12.35 -13.96
C MET A 191 9.05 -11.20 -13.71
N LYS A 192 8.89 -10.33 -14.70
CA LYS A 192 7.99 -9.18 -14.62
C LYS A 192 6.53 -9.65 -14.52
N GLY A 193 5.78 -9.09 -13.56
CA GLY A 193 4.38 -9.48 -13.34
C GLY A 193 4.18 -10.85 -12.68
N GLY A 194 5.20 -11.38 -11.99
CA GLY A 194 5.16 -12.69 -11.32
C GLY A 194 3.97 -12.87 -10.39
N ILE A 195 3.63 -11.83 -9.63
CA ILE A 195 2.47 -11.86 -8.72
C ILE A 195 1.16 -12.04 -9.50
N LEU A 196 0.94 -11.23 -10.54
CA LEU A 196 -0.27 -11.32 -11.37
C LEU A 196 -0.39 -12.69 -12.05
N LEU A 197 0.70 -13.19 -12.64
CA LEU A 197 0.73 -14.51 -13.28
C LEU A 197 0.44 -15.62 -12.27
N GLY A 198 0.98 -15.53 -11.06
CA GLY A 198 0.69 -16.49 -10.00
C GLY A 198 -0.79 -16.49 -9.58
N ILE A 199 -1.43 -15.32 -9.46
CA ILE A 199 -2.87 -15.21 -9.21
C ILE A 199 -3.67 -15.86 -10.35
N ILE A 200 -3.31 -15.60 -11.61
CA ILE A 200 -3.98 -16.16 -12.78
C ILE A 200 -3.86 -17.70 -12.76
N VAL A 201 -2.64 -18.23 -12.59
CA VAL A 201 -2.43 -19.69 -12.54
C VAL A 201 -3.20 -20.32 -11.38
N THR A 202 -3.20 -19.72 -10.20
CA THR A 202 -3.96 -20.21 -9.04
C THR A 202 -5.45 -20.20 -9.31
N THR A 203 -5.97 -19.18 -10.00
CA THR A 203 -7.38 -19.11 -10.41
C THR A 203 -7.73 -20.19 -11.43
N ILE A 204 -6.84 -20.45 -12.41
CA ILE A 204 -7.01 -21.56 -13.38
C ILE A 204 -7.06 -22.90 -12.65
N LEU A 205 -6.18 -23.13 -11.69
CA LEU A 205 -6.23 -24.33 -10.85
C LEU A 205 -7.55 -24.43 -10.07
N GLY A 206 -8.07 -23.30 -9.59
CA GLY A 206 -9.39 -23.21 -8.96
C GLY A 206 -10.54 -23.63 -9.90
N ILE A 207 -10.46 -23.27 -11.17
CA ILE A 207 -11.41 -23.72 -12.21
C ILE A 207 -11.30 -25.23 -12.42
N ILE A 208 -10.08 -25.76 -12.51
CA ILE A 208 -9.82 -27.19 -12.72
C ILE A 208 -10.37 -28.06 -11.59
N ILE A 209 -10.27 -27.60 -10.33
CA ILE A 209 -10.83 -28.32 -9.17
C ILE A 209 -12.33 -28.14 -9.00
N GLY A 210 -12.97 -27.32 -9.86
CA GLY A 210 -14.42 -27.09 -9.85
C GLY A 210 -14.94 -26.08 -8.83
N ASP A 211 -14.03 -25.30 -8.19
CA ASP A 211 -14.38 -24.28 -7.18
C ASP A 211 -14.74 -22.92 -7.82
N VAL A 212 -14.24 -22.63 -8.99
CA VAL A 212 -14.43 -21.37 -9.73
C VAL A 212 -15.14 -21.63 -11.04
N SER A 213 -16.23 -20.91 -11.29
CA SER A 213 -16.95 -20.97 -12.57
C SER A 213 -16.35 -20.00 -13.58
N LEU A 214 -16.30 -20.40 -14.84
CA LEU A 214 -15.86 -19.50 -15.93
C LEU A 214 -16.86 -18.36 -16.10
N PRO A 215 -16.42 -17.14 -16.41
CA PRO A 215 -17.32 -16.03 -16.67
C PRO A 215 -18.03 -16.21 -18.01
N GLU A 216 -19.29 -15.81 -18.09
CA GLU A 216 -20.07 -15.87 -19.35
C GLU A 216 -19.49 -14.96 -20.44
N LYS A 217 -18.82 -13.88 -20.06
CA LYS A 217 -18.22 -12.88 -20.95
C LYS A 217 -16.80 -12.56 -20.50
N ILE A 218 -15.90 -12.38 -21.45
CA ILE A 218 -14.52 -11.96 -21.20
C ILE A 218 -14.44 -10.44 -21.05
N ILE A 219 -15.23 -9.70 -21.81
CA ILE A 219 -15.28 -8.24 -21.85
C ILE A 219 -16.70 -7.77 -21.54
N SER A 220 -16.81 -6.78 -20.67
CA SER A 220 -18.07 -6.10 -20.36
C SER A 220 -17.85 -4.62 -20.08
N LEU A 221 -18.91 -3.84 -20.05
CA LEU A 221 -18.85 -2.51 -19.46
C LEU A 221 -18.55 -2.63 -17.96
N PRO A 222 -17.76 -1.68 -17.41
CA PRO A 222 -17.44 -1.68 -16.00
C PRO A 222 -18.71 -1.57 -15.14
N PRO A 223 -18.79 -2.26 -14.00
CA PRO A 223 -19.86 -2.08 -13.03
C PRO A 223 -19.95 -0.63 -12.56
N SER A 224 -21.18 -0.20 -12.23
CA SER A 224 -21.41 1.17 -11.74
C SER A 224 -20.66 1.42 -10.42
N PRO A 225 -19.90 2.49 -10.26
CA PRO A 225 -19.29 2.88 -8.99
C PRO A 225 -20.25 3.55 -8.02
N ALA A 226 -21.48 3.86 -8.45
CA ALA A 226 -22.49 4.61 -7.67
C ALA A 226 -22.79 4.05 -6.27
N PRO A 227 -22.75 2.72 -6.00
CA PRO A 227 -22.99 2.19 -4.66
C PRO A 227 -22.01 2.69 -3.61
N ILE A 228 -20.77 3.03 -3.99
CA ILE A 228 -19.71 3.42 -3.06
C ILE A 228 -19.17 4.83 -3.28
N MET A 229 -19.33 5.39 -4.48
CA MET A 229 -18.80 6.70 -4.85
C MET A 229 -19.52 7.83 -4.08
N PHE A 230 -18.75 8.74 -3.50
CA PHE A 230 -19.23 9.89 -2.70
C PHE A 230 -20.11 9.51 -1.49
N LYS A 231 -19.92 8.29 -0.94
CA LYS A 231 -20.64 7.82 0.25
C LYS A 231 -19.87 8.01 1.55
N LEU A 232 -18.78 8.76 1.54
CA LEU A 232 -17.96 9.03 2.73
C LEU A 232 -18.76 9.85 3.77
N ASP A 233 -18.63 9.48 5.04
CA ASP A 233 -19.22 10.19 6.18
C ASP A 233 -18.12 10.92 6.97
N ILE A 234 -17.88 12.19 6.59
CA ILE A 234 -16.85 13.05 7.21
C ILE A 234 -17.25 13.44 8.63
N LEU A 235 -18.54 13.72 8.87
CA LEU A 235 -19.00 14.20 10.18
C LEU A 235 -18.79 13.15 11.27
N SER A 236 -19.16 11.91 11.00
CA SER A 236 -18.89 10.80 11.93
C SER A 236 -17.40 10.52 12.10
N ALA A 237 -16.59 10.75 11.07
CA ALA A 237 -15.12 10.58 11.14
C ALA A 237 -14.44 11.63 12.05
N MET A 238 -15.04 12.78 12.28
CA MET A 238 -14.50 13.85 13.15
C MET A 238 -14.65 13.58 14.65
N LYS A 239 -15.21 12.44 15.06
CA LYS A 239 -15.32 12.08 16.49
C LYS A 239 -13.95 11.94 17.13
N LEU A 240 -13.83 12.38 18.39
CA LEU A 240 -12.57 12.36 19.14
C LEU A 240 -11.93 10.97 19.21
N SER A 241 -12.74 9.90 19.33
CA SER A 241 -12.29 8.51 19.34
C SER A 241 -11.63 8.05 18.04
N LEU A 242 -11.83 8.76 16.92
CA LEU A 242 -11.28 8.41 15.60
C LEU A 242 -10.06 9.24 15.19
N ILE A 243 -9.60 10.16 16.06
CA ILE A 243 -8.37 10.95 15.82
C ILE A 243 -7.15 10.02 15.69
N GLY A 244 -7.04 9.00 16.53
CA GLY A 244 -5.96 8.01 16.48
C GLY A 244 -5.88 7.30 15.11
N PRO A 245 -6.97 6.72 14.61
CA PRO A 245 -7.05 6.19 13.26
C PRO A 245 -6.67 7.18 12.14
N ILE A 246 -7.18 8.43 12.17
CA ILE A 246 -6.83 9.47 11.20
C ILE A 246 -5.31 9.70 11.19
N PHE A 247 -4.72 9.86 12.38
CA PHE A 247 -3.29 10.03 12.55
C PHE A 247 -2.51 8.80 12.05
N SER A 248 -2.99 7.58 12.33
CA SER A 248 -2.35 6.35 11.88
C SER A 248 -2.35 6.23 10.36
N PHE A 249 -3.46 6.54 9.66
CA PHE A 249 -3.51 6.60 8.20
C PHE A 249 -2.50 7.60 7.66
N MET A 250 -2.53 8.83 8.16
CA MET A 250 -1.60 9.87 7.73
C MET A 250 -0.15 9.45 7.93
N PHE A 251 0.14 8.82 9.07
CA PHE A 251 1.50 8.45 9.45
C PHE A 251 2.04 7.29 8.61
N VAL A 252 1.24 6.25 8.43
CA VAL A 252 1.61 5.09 7.59
C VAL A 252 1.79 5.52 6.14
N ASP A 253 0.86 6.32 5.60
CA ASP A 253 0.92 6.85 4.23
C ASP A 253 2.16 7.72 4.02
N LEU A 254 2.53 8.53 5.03
CA LEU A 254 3.75 9.34 5.01
C LEU A 254 5.00 8.49 4.78
N PHE A 255 5.15 7.39 5.52
CA PHE A 255 6.35 6.54 5.42
C PHE A 255 6.35 5.68 4.17
N ASP A 256 5.22 5.14 3.79
CA ASP A 256 5.08 4.32 2.59
C ASP A 256 5.42 5.14 1.33
N SER A 257 4.83 6.32 1.20
CA SER A 257 5.09 7.25 0.10
C SER A 257 6.54 7.73 0.08
N LEU A 258 7.08 8.22 1.20
CA LEU A 258 8.46 8.72 1.23
C LEU A 258 9.46 7.61 0.96
N GLY A 259 9.26 6.42 1.52
CA GLY A 259 10.11 5.25 1.28
C GLY A 259 10.15 4.86 -0.20
N THR A 260 8.98 4.78 -0.80
CA THR A 260 8.81 4.47 -2.23
C THR A 260 9.42 5.55 -3.13
N LEU A 261 9.11 6.82 -2.87
CA LEU A 261 9.63 7.94 -3.65
C LEU A 261 11.15 8.02 -3.56
N MET A 262 11.73 7.81 -2.37
CA MET A 262 13.18 7.79 -2.16
C MET A 262 13.83 6.64 -2.94
N SER A 263 13.28 5.43 -2.82
CA SER A 263 13.79 4.24 -3.52
C SER A 263 13.77 4.42 -5.03
N CYS A 264 12.62 4.81 -5.59
CA CYS A 264 12.47 5.04 -7.03
C CYS A 264 13.35 6.19 -7.54
N SER A 265 13.49 7.28 -6.76
CA SER A 265 14.34 8.41 -7.14
C SER A 265 15.83 8.05 -7.14
N LYS A 266 16.25 7.19 -6.21
CA LYS A 266 17.62 6.66 -6.19
C LYS A 266 17.93 5.81 -7.42
N GLU A 267 17.00 4.93 -7.81
CA GLU A 267 17.12 4.13 -9.04
C GLU A 267 17.18 4.98 -10.32
N MET A 268 16.52 6.15 -10.31
CA MET A 268 16.56 7.12 -11.41
C MET A 268 17.82 7.99 -11.43
N GLY A 269 18.66 7.97 -10.39
CA GLY A 269 19.77 8.89 -10.24
C GLY A 269 19.36 10.35 -9.99
N LEU A 270 18.14 10.58 -9.47
CA LEU A 270 17.61 11.93 -9.20
C LEU A 270 17.86 12.42 -7.77
N VAL A 271 18.62 11.66 -7.00
CA VAL A 271 19.04 12.04 -5.64
C VAL A 271 20.39 12.76 -5.75
N ASN A 272 20.46 14.00 -5.29
CA ASN A 272 21.72 14.75 -5.27
C ASN A 272 22.66 14.28 -4.14
N GLU A 273 23.89 14.80 -4.09
CA GLU A 273 24.89 14.48 -3.05
C GLU A 273 24.41 14.81 -1.62
N LYS A 274 23.44 15.70 -1.48
CA LYS A 274 22.81 16.06 -0.19
C LYS A 274 21.63 15.17 0.19
N GLY A 275 21.28 14.19 -0.65
CA GLY A 275 20.13 13.30 -0.42
C GLY A 275 18.78 13.93 -0.79
N GLU A 276 18.75 15.09 -1.46
CA GLU A 276 17.51 15.75 -1.88
C GLU A 276 17.02 15.20 -3.23
N ILE A 277 15.72 15.02 -3.36
CA ILE A 277 15.07 14.48 -4.56
C ILE A 277 14.51 15.64 -5.40
N LYS A 278 14.88 15.68 -6.66
CA LYS A 278 14.32 16.64 -7.62
C LYS A 278 12.80 16.39 -7.80
N ASN A 279 11.99 17.44 -7.69
CA ASN A 279 10.52 17.40 -7.82
C ASN A 279 9.78 16.63 -6.72
N LEU A 280 10.41 16.31 -5.58
CA LEU A 280 9.76 15.59 -4.46
C LEU A 280 8.44 16.27 -4.05
N GLY A 281 8.42 17.59 -3.91
CA GLY A 281 7.22 18.34 -3.51
C GLY A 281 6.01 18.06 -4.41
N ARG A 282 6.19 18.07 -5.74
CA ARG A 282 5.08 17.78 -6.67
C ARG A 282 4.55 16.36 -6.49
N MET A 283 5.44 15.38 -6.30
CA MET A 283 5.03 14.00 -6.05
C MET A 283 4.25 13.86 -4.74
N LEU A 284 4.69 14.55 -3.69
CA LEU A 284 4.01 14.55 -2.39
C LEU A 284 2.62 15.19 -2.45
N TYR A 285 2.46 16.28 -3.23
CA TYR A 285 1.14 16.87 -3.48
C TYR A 285 0.24 15.93 -4.29
N THR A 286 0.79 15.26 -5.32
CA THR A 286 0.05 14.27 -6.12
C THR A 286 -0.46 13.13 -5.24
N ASP A 287 0.37 12.61 -4.37
CA ASP A 287 0.08 11.53 -3.45
C ASP A 287 -1.05 11.91 -2.48
N ALA A 288 -0.94 13.07 -1.80
CA ALA A 288 -1.99 13.57 -0.92
C ALA A 288 -3.33 13.82 -1.65
N ALA A 289 -3.27 14.45 -2.82
CA ALA A 289 -4.47 14.70 -3.64
C ALA A 289 -5.11 13.39 -4.14
N SER A 290 -4.29 12.39 -4.46
CA SER A 290 -4.76 11.05 -4.88
C SER A 290 -5.43 10.30 -3.73
N THR A 291 -4.95 10.43 -2.50
CA THR A 291 -5.61 9.88 -1.30
C THR A 291 -6.98 10.53 -1.06
N ILE A 292 -7.08 11.86 -1.16
CA ILE A 292 -8.36 12.58 -1.04
C ILE A 292 -9.34 12.12 -2.14
N MET A 293 -8.88 12.06 -3.38
CA MET A 293 -9.66 11.61 -4.52
C MET A 293 -10.08 10.15 -4.35
N GLY A 294 -9.16 9.25 -3.96
CA GLY A 294 -9.44 7.84 -3.72
C GLY A 294 -10.55 7.63 -2.70
N ALA A 295 -10.46 8.28 -1.54
CA ALA A 295 -11.52 8.24 -0.53
C ALA A 295 -12.86 8.78 -1.05
N SER A 296 -12.84 9.85 -1.86
CA SER A 296 -14.05 10.44 -2.44
C SER A 296 -14.75 9.53 -3.43
N ILE A 297 -14.00 8.79 -4.25
CA ILE A 297 -14.59 7.85 -5.21
C ILE A 297 -14.88 6.47 -4.63
N GLY A 298 -14.49 6.20 -3.37
CA GLY A 298 -14.88 4.99 -2.64
C GLY A 298 -13.79 3.92 -2.54
N THR A 299 -12.49 4.30 -2.54
CA THR A 299 -11.39 3.39 -2.16
C THR A 299 -10.60 3.96 -0.98
N SER A 300 -9.64 3.22 -0.45
CA SER A 300 -8.78 3.73 0.62
C SER A 300 -7.71 4.69 0.08
N THR A 301 -6.61 4.90 0.79
CA THR A 301 -5.50 5.77 0.35
C THR A 301 -4.96 5.34 -1.01
N VAL A 302 -4.64 6.30 -1.86
CA VAL A 302 -3.98 6.08 -3.16
C VAL A 302 -2.58 6.67 -3.08
N THR A 303 -1.57 5.81 -3.11
CA THR A 303 -0.18 6.15 -2.78
C THR A 303 0.80 5.64 -3.84
N ALA A 304 2.05 6.12 -3.79
CA ALA A 304 3.11 5.72 -4.72
C ALA A 304 3.50 4.24 -4.55
N TYR A 305 3.69 3.53 -5.66
CA TYR A 305 4.00 2.10 -5.67
C TYR A 305 5.46 1.82 -5.97
N VAL A 306 6.08 1.00 -5.11
CA VAL A 306 7.49 0.59 -5.23
C VAL A 306 7.75 -0.26 -6.48
N GLU A 307 6.75 -0.94 -7.01
CA GLU A 307 6.77 -1.69 -8.27
C GLU A 307 7.10 -0.80 -9.47
N SER A 308 6.95 0.51 -9.35
CA SER A 308 7.43 1.48 -10.35
C SER A 308 8.94 1.35 -10.60
N ALA A 309 9.70 0.87 -9.63
CA ALA A 309 11.13 0.56 -9.80
C ALA A 309 11.38 -0.44 -10.94
N ALA A 310 10.47 -1.39 -11.18
CA ALA A 310 10.59 -2.35 -12.28
C ALA A 310 10.56 -1.66 -13.66
N GLY A 311 9.69 -0.67 -13.83
CA GLY A 311 9.65 0.16 -15.05
C GLY A 311 10.85 1.09 -15.18
N ILE A 312 11.33 1.64 -14.05
CA ILE A 312 12.52 2.49 -14.01
C ILE A 312 13.76 1.69 -14.42
N VAL A 313 13.93 0.46 -13.91
CA VAL A 313 14.99 -0.48 -14.32
C VAL A 313 14.84 -0.86 -15.80
N ALA A 314 13.61 -0.95 -16.33
CA ALA A 314 13.34 -1.19 -17.74
C ALA A 314 13.60 0.04 -18.64
N GLY A 315 13.94 1.19 -18.08
CA GLY A 315 14.35 2.39 -18.80
C GLY A 315 13.41 3.59 -18.69
N ALA A 316 12.32 3.52 -17.91
CA ALA A 316 11.45 4.66 -17.64
C ALA A 316 12.21 5.77 -16.90
N ARG A 317 12.03 7.02 -17.35
CA ARG A 317 12.66 8.20 -16.74
C ARG A 317 11.71 9.39 -16.61
N THR A 318 10.57 9.34 -17.32
CA THR A 318 9.67 10.46 -17.44
C THR A 318 8.22 10.09 -17.13
N GLY A 319 7.36 11.10 -17.02
CA GLY A 319 5.93 10.89 -16.81
C GLY A 319 5.20 10.20 -17.97
N LEU A 320 5.84 10.05 -19.13
CA LEU A 320 5.26 9.28 -20.23
C LEU A 320 5.07 7.81 -19.84
N ALA A 321 6.02 7.21 -19.11
CA ALA A 321 5.88 5.86 -18.62
C ALA A 321 4.70 5.71 -17.66
N ALA A 322 4.53 6.65 -16.72
CA ALA A 322 3.36 6.66 -15.83
C ALA A 322 2.05 6.82 -16.62
N THR A 323 2.04 7.67 -17.67
CA THR A 323 0.88 7.81 -18.57
C THR A 323 0.50 6.49 -19.24
N VAL A 324 1.48 5.73 -19.72
CA VAL A 324 1.26 4.40 -20.30
C VAL A 324 0.72 3.42 -19.24
N THR A 325 1.27 3.45 -18.03
CA THR A 325 0.77 2.64 -16.90
C THR A 325 -0.69 2.98 -16.57
N ALA A 326 -1.03 4.26 -16.52
CA ALA A 326 -2.39 4.74 -16.29
C ALA A 326 -3.37 4.22 -17.35
N LEU A 327 -3.00 4.28 -18.62
CA LEU A 327 -3.82 3.71 -19.70
C LEU A 327 -4.04 2.20 -19.54
N GLY A 328 -3.06 1.46 -19.03
CA GLY A 328 -3.23 0.06 -18.67
C GLY A 328 -4.34 -0.16 -17.63
N PHE A 329 -4.39 0.66 -16.58
CA PHE A 329 -5.50 0.62 -15.59
C PHE A 329 -6.85 0.97 -16.20
N LEU A 330 -6.90 1.95 -17.09
CA LEU A 330 -8.14 2.33 -17.77
C LEU A 330 -8.65 1.19 -18.66
N LEU A 331 -7.76 0.53 -19.40
CA LEU A 331 -8.12 -0.63 -20.24
C LEU A 331 -8.61 -1.81 -19.40
N SER A 332 -8.08 -2.00 -18.20
CA SER A 332 -8.48 -3.08 -17.29
C SER A 332 -9.94 -3.01 -16.86
N LEU A 333 -10.59 -1.85 -16.94
CA LEU A 333 -12.03 -1.67 -16.65
C LEU A 333 -12.91 -2.62 -17.47
N PHE A 334 -12.53 -2.91 -18.71
CA PHE A 334 -13.32 -3.76 -19.60
C PHE A 334 -13.16 -5.25 -19.30
N PHE A 335 -12.15 -5.64 -18.52
CA PHE A 335 -11.87 -7.03 -18.13
C PHE A 335 -12.45 -7.39 -16.76
N THR A 336 -13.38 -6.60 -16.23
CA THR A 336 -14.03 -6.83 -14.94
C THR A 336 -14.59 -8.24 -14.77
N PRO A 337 -15.22 -8.91 -15.77
CA PRO A 337 -15.70 -10.28 -15.60
C PRO A 337 -14.58 -11.27 -15.24
N LEU A 338 -13.38 -11.14 -15.85
CA LEU A 338 -12.23 -11.96 -15.52
C LEU A 338 -11.65 -11.67 -14.15
N ILE A 339 -11.70 -10.40 -13.73
CA ILE A 339 -11.20 -9.97 -12.43
C ILE A 339 -12.12 -10.48 -11.31
N SER A 340 -13.44 -10.46 -11.52
CA SER A 340 -14.43 -10.80 -10.50
C SER A 340 -14.45 -12.28 -10.11
N ILE A 341 -14.04 -13.19 -11.00
CA ILE A 341 -14.01 -14.63 -10.74
C ILE A 341 -12.82 -15.04 -9.86
N VAL A 342 -11.82 -14.16 -9.68
CA VAL A 342 -10.64 -14.50 -8.88
C VAL A 342 -11.03 -14.74 -7.43
N PRO A 343 -10.81 -15.96 -6.88
CA PRO A 343 -11.19 -16.28 -5.52
C PRO A 343 -10.18 -15.72 -4.51
N GLY A 344 -10.61 -15.53 -3.25
CA GLY A 344 -9.77 -14.98 -2.19
C GLY A 344 -8.49 -15.79 -1.93
N TYR A 345 -8.56 -17.12 -2.02
CA TYR A 345 -7.40 -17.98 -1.83
C TYR A 345 -6.37 -17.86 -2.98
N ALA A 346 -6.74 -17.35 -4.15
CA ALA A 346 -5.80 -17.07 -5.24
C ALA A 346 -5.07 -15.73 -5.05
N THR A 347 -5.67 -14.78 -4.34
CA THR A 347 -5.03 -13.49 -4.01
C THR A 347 -4.19 -13.55 -2.73
N ALA A 348 -4.48 -14.49 -1.85
CA ALA A 348 -3.80 -14.61 -0.56
C ALA A 348 -2.27 -14.82 -0.65
N PRO A 349 -1.73 -15.62 -1.59
CA PRO A 349 -0.29 -15.71 -1.82
C PRO A 349 0.37 -14.38 -2.16
N ALA A 350 -0.31 -13.53 -2.92
CA ALA A 350 0.19 -12.20 -3.25
C ALA A 350 0.39 -11.32 -2.01
N LEU A 351 -0.54 -11.42 -1.03
CA LEU A 351 -0.40 -10.69 0.25
C LEU A 351 0.85 -11.10 1.01
N ILE A 352 1.19 -12.39 1.00
CA ILE A 352 2.42 -12.88 1.65
C ILE A 352 3.65 -12.30 0.97
N VAL A 353 3.71 -12.33 -0.36
CA VAL A 353 4.86 -11.83 -1.11
C VAL A 353 5.04 -10.32 -0.96
N VAL A 354 3.94 -9.56 -1.01
CA VAL A 354 3.97 -8.11 -0.72
C VAL A 354 4.42 -7.85 0.72
N GLY A 355 3.91 -8.65 1.67
CA GLY A 355 4.37 -8.59 3.07
C GLY A 355 5.88 -8.81 3.19
N ILE A 356 6.45 -9.77 2.44
CA ILE A 356 7.89 -10.03 2.39
C ILE A 356 8.65 -8.80 1.83
N PHE A 357 8.14 -8.15 0.77
CA PHE A 357 8.79 -6.96 0.22
C PHE A 357 8.85 -5.82 1.23
N MET A 358 7.78 -5.58 1.97
CA MET A 358 7.77 -4.57 3.03
C MET A 358 8.67 -4.97 4.21
N PHE A 359 8.67 -6.25 4.60
CA PHE A 359 9.49 -6.77 5.69
C PHE A 359 10.99 -6.68 5.42
N ARG A 360 11.43 -6.67 4.17
CA ARG A 360 12.85 -6.51 3.80
C ARG A 360 13.51 -5.25 4.40
N GLN A 361 12.73 -4.22 4.72
CA GLN A 361 13.24 -3.00 5.36
C GLN A 361 13.86 -3.28 6.74
N VAL A 362 13.43 -4.32 7.43
CA VAL A 362 13.94 -4.74 8.74
C VAL A 362 15.43 -5.11 8.69
N ALA A 363 15.93 -5.57 7.54
CA ALA A 363 17.35 -5.89 7.35
C ALA A 363 18.28 -4.69 7.53
N ALA A 364 17.78 -3.46 7.47
CA ALA A 364 18.56 -2.24 7.70
C ALA A 364 18.57 -1.79 9.18
N LEU A 365 17.90 -2.54 10.09
CA LEU A 365 17.94 -2.28 11.52
C LEU A 365 19.29 -2.72 12.11
N ASP A 366 19.79 -1.93 13.05
CA ASP A 366 20.94 -2.34 13.87
C ASP A 366 20.46 -3.24 15.01
N PHE A 367 20.67 -4.54 14.86
CA PHE A 367 20.30 -5.54 15.87
C PHE A 367 21.25 -5.60 17.08
N SER A 368 22.37 -4.89 17.05
CA SER A 368 23.33 -4.86 18.15
C SER A 368 22.95 -3.89 19.27
N ASP A 369 22.21 -2.80 18.95
CA ASP A 369 21.75 -1.81 19.93
C ASP A 369 20.34 -2.18 20.44
N PHE A 370 20.26 -2.65 21.68
CA PHE A 370 19.00 -3.06 22.30
C PHE A 370 18.02 -1.91 22.51
N LYS A 371 18.50 -0.66 22.59
CA LYS A 371 17.63 0.53 22.66
C LYS A 371 16.85 0.77 21.37
N ILE A 372 17.40 0.29 20.26
CA ILE A 372 16.79 0.31 18.94
C ILE A 372 15.95 -0.95 18.72
N LEU A 373 16.52 -2.11 19.07
CA LEU A 373 15.92 -3.41 18.81
C LEU A 373 14.62 -3.61 19.57
N PHE A 374 14.56 -3.22 20.86
CA PHE A 374 13.36 -3.44 21.67
C PHE A 374 12.12 -2.69 21.15
N PRO A 375 12.14 -1.38 20.88
CA PRO A 375 10.98 -0.69 20.29
C PRO A 375 10.62 -1.21 18.89
N ALA A 376 11.62 -1.55 18.07
CA ALA A 376 11.39 -2.12 16.75
C ALA A 376 10.69 -3.48 16.84
N PHE A 377 11.14 -4.35 17.74
CA PHE A 377 10.51 -5.65 18.00
C PHE A 377 9.05 -5.49 18.44
N ILE A 378 8.80 -4.62 19.43
CA ILE A 378 7.43 -4.34 19.89
C ILE A 378 6.56 -3.87 18.72
N THR A 379 7.03 -2.91 17.90
CA THR A 379 6.29 -2.42 16.73
C THR A 379 5.94 -3.55 15.76
N ILE A 380 6.93 -4.35 15.37
CA ILE A 380 6.80 -5.38 14.34
C ILE A 380 5.86 -6.51 14.81
N PHE A 381 6.02 -6.99 16.03
CA PHE A 381 5.27 -8.14 16.52
C PHE A 381 3.85 -7.81 16.99
N THR A 382 3.63 -6.62 17.56
CA THR A 382 2.31 -6.28 18.07
C THR A 382 1.29 -6.02 16.96
N MET A 383 1.70 -5.55 15.78
CA MET A 383 0.78 -5.34 14.65
C MET A 383 0.00 -6.60 14.25
N PRO A 384 0.64 -7.72 13.91
CA PRO A 384 -0.09 -8.94 13.57
C PRO A 384 -0.77 -9.59 14.77
N LEU A 385 -0.20 -9.53 15.97
CA LEU A 385 -0.75 -10.18 17.15
C LEU A 385 -2.00 -9.47 17.70
N THR A 386 -2.04 -8.14 17.61
CA THR A 386 -3.21 -7.34 17.99
C THR A 386 -4.18 -7.11 16.84
N TYR A 387 -3.85 -7.61 15.64
CA TYR A 387 -4.58 -7.34 14.40
C TYR A 387 -4.72 -5.85 14.06
N SER A 388 -3.87 -4.99 14.63
CA SER A 388 -3.98 -3.54 14.59
C SER A 388 -2.64 -2.85 14.30
N ILE A 389 -2.56 -2.17 13.15
CA ILE A 389 -1.39 -1.35 12.79
C ILE A 389 -1.25 -0.18 13.75
N SER A 390 -2.36 0.48 14.12
CA SER A 390 -2.33 1.63 15.03
C SER A 390 -1.85 1.28 16.43
N THR A 391 -2.26 0.12 16.97
CA THR A 391 -1.80 -0.37 18.27
C THR A 391 -0.31 -0.68 18.26
N GLY A 392 0.17 -1.39 17.22
CA GLY A 392 1.59 -1.69 17.09
C GLY A 392 2.46 -0.44 16.94
N LEU A 393 1.98 0.53 16.16
CA LEU A 393 2.63 1.83 16.01
C LEU A 393 2.67 2.58 17.35
N ALA A 394 1.56 2.65 18.08
CA ALA A 394 1.48 3.34 19.35
C ALA A 394 2.42 2.72 20.40
N LEU A 395 2.40 1.38 20.55
CA LEU A 395 3.28 0.67 21.49
C LEU A 395 4.76 0.83 21.11
N GLY A 396 5.08 0.83 19.82
CA GLY A 396 6.44 1.05 19.33
C GLY A 396 6.99 2.44 19.67
N PHE A 397 6.21 3.49 19.39
CA PHE A 397 6.61 4.87 19.72
C PHE A 397 6.73 5.10 21.22
N LEU A 398 5.77 4.62 22.01
CA LEU A 398 5.81 4.74 23.46
C LEU A 398 7.00 3.97 24.05
N SER A 399 7.27 2.75 23.59
CA SER A 399 8.42 1.97 24.05
C SER A 399 9.75 2.66 23.71
N TYR A 400 9.87 3.29 22.54
CA TYR A 400 11.04 4.07 22.17
C TYR A 400 11.25 5.27 23.14
N LEU A 401 10.21 6.04 23.39
CA LEU A 401 10.27 7.16 24.33
C LEU A 401 10.63 6.70 25.74
N ILE A 402 9.96 5.67 26.25
CA ILE A 402 10.20 5.15 27.61
C ILE A 402 11.65 4.67 27.76
N VAL A 403 12.16 3.88 26.81
CA VAL A 403 13.54 3.38 26.85
C VAL A 403 14.54 4.53 26.90
N HIS A 404 14.40 5.54 26.01
CA HIS A 404 15.36 6.65 25.96
C HIS A 404 15.26 7.57 27.18
N ILE A 405 14.08 7.74 27.78
CA ILE A 405 13.91 8.47 29.06
C ILE A 405 14.59 7.70 30.20
N LEU A 406 14.35 6.41 30.33
CA LEU A 406 14.91 5.58 31.42
C LEU A 406 16.44 5.46 31.35
N VAL A 407 17.00 5.44 30.14
CA VAL A 407 18.46 5.40 29.94
C VAL A 407 19.11 6.79 30.04
N GLY A 408 18.30 7.88 30.09
CA GLY A 408 18.83 9.26 30.16
C GLY A 408 19.33 9.80 28.81
N ASP A 409 18.96 9.17 27.67
CA ASP A 409 19.40 9.59 26.34
C ASP A 409 18.43 10.63 25.73
N PHE A 410 18.26 11.74 26.43
CA PHE A 410 17.33 12.82 26.05
C PHE A 410 17.65 13.49 24.72
N LYS A 411 18.89 13.36 24.23
CA LYS A 411 19.31 13.91 22.92
C LYS A 411 18.58 13.26 21.74
N LYS A 412 18.10 12.03 21.92
CA LYS A 412 17.33 11.28 20.90
C LYS A 412 15.83 11.61 20.92
N ILE A 413 15.38 12.38 21.91
CA ILE A 413 13.99 12.76 22.08
C ILE A 413 13.82 14.20 21.59
N ASN A 414 13.00 14.37 20.53
CA ASN A 414 12.61 15.69 20.04
C ASN A 414 11.14 15.98 20.36
N ILE A 415 10.73 17.25 20.29
CA ILE A 415 9.38 17.70 20.62
C ILE A 415 8.31 16.99 19.79
N THR A 416 8.63 16.68 18.53
CA THR A 416 7.74 15.96 17.60
C THR A 416 7.46 14.55 18.10
N LEU A 417 8.48 13.83 18.58
CA LEU A 417 8.32 12.48 19.16
C LEU A 417 7.47 12.50 20.42
N VAL A 418 7.64 13.51 21.27
CA VAL A 418 6.81 13.68 22.49
C VAL A 418 5.36 13.90 22.10
N PHE A 419 5.09 14.77 21.12
CA PHE A 419 3.73 15.02 20.62
C PHE A 419 3.10 13.77 20.01
N ILE A 420 3.86 13.02 19.19
CA ILE A 420 3.43 11.72 18.63
C ILE A 420 3.14 10.73 19.77
N GLY A 421 4.02 10.64 20.76
CA GLY A 421 3.83 9.78 21.93
C GLY A 421 2.57 10.11 22.71
N ALA A 422 2.25 11.40 22.87
CA ALA A 422 1.01 11.83 23.51
C ALA A 422 -0.24 11.38 22.73
N ILE A 423 -0.23 11.51 21.41
CA ILE A 423 -1.33 11.00 20.55
C ILE A 423 -1.42 9.47 20.64
N CYS A 424 -0.29 8.76 20.62
CA CYS A 424 -0.25 7.30 20.77
C CYS A 424 -0.81 6.86 22.13
N LEU A 425 -0.46 7.56 23.21
CA LEU A 425 -1.01 7.28 24.54
C LEU A 425 -2.52 7.51 24.59
N LEU A 426 -2.98 8.62 24.03
CA LEU A 426 -4.42 8.92 23.93
C LEU A 426 -5.15 7.81 23.16
N HIS A 427 -4.57 7.33 22.04
CA HIS A 427 -5.14 6.25 21.24
C HIS A 427 -5.28 4.92 22.00
N LEU A 428 -4.38 4.63 22.95
CA LEU A 428 -4.45 3.41 23.76
C LEU A 428 -5.42 3.52 24.95
N LEU A 429 -5.75 4.76 25.38
CA LEU A 429 -6.64 5.01 26.51
C LEU A 429 -8.12 5.19 26.10
N VAL A 430 -8.38 5.50 24.82
CA VAL A 430 -9.72 5.73 24.25
C VAL A 430 -10.08 4.60 23.28
#